data_4ad08705c057d6054905c6b10cf06e7a
#
_entry.id   4ad08705c057d6054905c6b10cf06e7a
#
_cell.length_a   1.000
_cell.length_b   1.000
_cell.length_c   1.000
_cell.angle_alpha   90.00
_cell.angle_beta   90.00
_cell.angle_gamma   90.00
#
_symmetry.space_group_name_H-M   'P 1'
#
loop_
_entity.id
_entity.type
_entity.pdbx_description
1 polymer ?
#
loop_
_entity_poly.entity_id
_entity_poly.type
_entity_poly.pdbx_seq_one_letter_code
_entity_poly.pdbx_strand_id
1 'polypeptide(L)'
;MPTAAAGTTVRMFADKLDHPRWIYVLPNGDVLVAETNAPDRPLRKELLGVKGWVMGLVMKRAGAGTPSANRITLLRDAEGDGIAEFRSVFVANLNSPFGMALVGDELFIANTDALVKVPYKEGDIRASGPVTLVAKLPGGPLNHHWTKGLIASADGSRLYVSVGSNSNVAEYGMGHETGRAAIWEFDRASGSGRIFASGLRNPVGMAWQGDTLWTAVNERDELGSDLVPDYMTSVRDGAFYGWPYSYFGQNVDTRPEPPRPDLVARALRPDYALGNHTASLGLASAQGSTLGGPFAESGMFVGQHGSWNRKPASGYKVIYVPFAGAQPSGPPLDVLTGFLDSSGNALGRPVGVVIDRRGGLLVADNVGNVIWRVEGPGTLTTTGTVPRRLDAMPVAEPPGEAPSQQLPASVPR
;
A
#
# COMPACT_ATOMS: atom_id res chain seq x y z
N MET A 1 6.05 -0.40 21.54
CA MET A 1 4.66 -0.53 21.08
C MET A 1 4.16 0.87 20.72
N PRO A 2 3.47 1.06 19.61
CA PRO A 2 2.91 2.37 19.27
C PRO A 2 1.87 2.81 20.29
N THR A 3 1.50 4.08 20.23
CA THR A 3 0.55 4.73 21.16
C THR A 3 -0.75 5.02 20.41
N ALA A 4 -1.85 4.47 20.89
CA ALA A 4 -3.19 4.74 20.37
C ALA A 4 -3.75 6.08 20.87
N ALA A 5 -4.67 6.68 20.13
CA ALA A 5 -5.39 7.87 20.53
C ALA A 5 -6.21 7.65 21.83
N ALA A 6 -6.47 8.73 22.55
CA ALA A 6 -7.30 8.67 23.76
C ALA A 6 -8.67 8.04 23.49
N GLY A 7 -9.10 7.13 24.34
CA GLY A 7 -10.35 6.37 24.20
C GLY A 7 -10.25 5.16 23.27
N THR A 8 -9.07 4.86 22.71
CA THR A 8 -8.81 3.65 21.95
C THR A 8 -7.66 2.86 22.56
N THR A 9 -7.53 1.59 22.15
CA THR A 9 -6.43 0.71 22.57
C THR A 9 -5.74 0.14 21.33
N VAL A 10 -4.45 -0.21 21.45
CA VAL A 10 -3.70 -0.88 20.41
C VAL A 10 -3.15 -2.21 20.91
N ARG A 11 -3.25 -3.22 20.08
CA ARG A 11 -2.64 -4.53 20.31
C ARG A 11 -1.96 -5.05 19.06
N MET A 12 -1.12 -6.05 19.25
CA MET A 12 -0.49 -6.78 18.16
C MET A 12 -1.48 -7.82 17.65
N PHE A 13 -1.92 -7.69 16.39
CA PHE A 13 -2.78 -8.67 15.71
C PHE A 13 -1.96 -9.86 15.21
N ALA A 14 -0.80 -9.61 14.62
CA ALA A 14 0.16 -10.63 14.21
C ALA A 14 1.57 -10.06 14.17
N ASP A 15 2.57 -10.87 14.50
CA ASP A 15 3.99 -10.54 14.48
C ASP A 15 4.82 -11.45 13.56
N LYS A 16 6.12 -11.22 13.49
CA LYS A 16 7.08 -12.05 12.72
C LYS A 16 6.66 -12.26 11.27
N LEU A 17 6.05 -11.24 10.69
CA LEU A 17 5.78 -11.16 9.27
C LEU A 17 7.06 -10.71 8.55
N ASP A 18 7.10 -10.95 7.24
CA ASP A 18 8.24 -10.59 6.42
C ASP A 18 7.90 -9.34 5.59
N HIS A 19 8.15 -8.18 6.18
CA HIS A 19 7.89 -6.87 5.56
C HIS A 19 6.43 -6.69 5.08
N PRO A 20 5.42 -6.77 5.99
CA PRO A 20 4.02 -6.65 5.64
C PRO A 20 3.71 -5.23 5.14
N ARG A 21 3.08 -5.10 3.97
CA ARG A 21 2.79 -3.77 3.40
C ARG A 21 1.34 -3.51 3.12
N TRP A 22 0.60 -4.49 2.64
CA TRP A 22 -0.81 -4.30 2.30
C TRP A 22 -1.68 -5.35 2.97
N ILE A 23 -2.90 -4.97 3.28
CA ILE A 23 -3.85 -5.79 4.02
C ILE A 23 -5.17 -5.81 3.26
N TYR A 24 -5.79 -6.96 3.19
CA TYR A 24 -7.13 -7.14 2.66
C TYR A 24 -7.95 -8.05 3.59
N VAL A 25 -9.16 -7.62 3.96
CA VAL A 25 -10.04 -8.40 4.85
C VAL A 25 -11.06 -9.15 4.00
N LEU A 26 -11.04 -10.46 4.10
CA LEU A 26 -11.98 -11.35 3.42
C LEU A 26 -13.39 -11.31 4.05
N PRO A 27 -14.44 -11.73 3.32
CA PRO A 27 -15.81 -11.72 3.83
C PRO A 27 -16.02 -12.51 5.13
N ASN A 28 -15.29 -13.60 5.32
CA ASN A 28 -15.32 -14.42 6.55
C ASN A 28 -14.50 -13.85 7.72
N GLY A 29 -13.81 -12.72 7.54
CA GLY A 29 -12.98 -12.09 8.55
C GLY A 29 -11.51 -12.47 8.51
N ASP A 30 -11.10 -13.44 7.69
CA ASP A 30 -9.69 -13.73 7.47
C ASP A 30 -8.98 -12.51 6.86
N VAL A 31 -7.71 -12.35 7.19
CA VAL A 31 -6.89 -11.22 6.77
C VAL A 31 -5.78 -11.68 5.86
N LEU A 32 -5.77 -11.18 4.62
CA LEU A 32 -4.68 -11.38 3.69
C LEU A 32 -3.66 -10.28 3.82
N VAL A 33 -2.39 -10.64 3.91
CA VAL A 33 -1.26 -9.70 4.05
C VAL A 33 -0.29 -9.91 2.90
N ALA A 34 -0.01 -8.86 2.14
CA ALA A 34 1.08 -8.85 1.18
C ALA A 34 2.41 -8.66 1.93
N GLU A 35 3.17 -9.73 2.05
CA GLU A 35 4.54 -9.72 2.54
C GLU A 35 5.47 -9.48 1.34
N THR A 36 6.00 -8.27 1.23
CA THR A 36 6.54 -7.77 -0.04
C THR A 36 7.50 -6.62 0.14
N ASN A 37 8.46 -6.51 -0.77
CA ASN A 37 9.35 -5.36 -0.90
C ASN A 37 9.58 -5.05 -2.39
N ALA A 38 10.37 -3.99 -2.68
CA ALA A 38 10.73 -3.64 -4.03
C ALA A 38 11.37 -4.83 -4.76
N PRO A 39 11.04 -5.04 -6.05
CA PRO A 39 11.71 -6.05 -6.84
C PRO A 39 13.20 -5.72 -6.97
N ASP A 40 14.02 -6.74 -7.25
CA ASP A 40 15.42 -6.56 -7.53
C ASP A 40 15.61 -5.57 -8.67
N ARG A 41 16.51 -4.62 -8.48
CA ARG A 41 16.81 -3.59 -9.48
C ARG A 41 18.26 -3.73 -9.93
N PRO A 42 18.54 -3.57 -11.23
CA PRO A 42 19.92 -3.44 -11.67
C PRO A 42 20.59 -2.27 -10.92
N LEU A 43 21.85 -2.46 -10.53
CA LEU A 43 22.65 -1.45 -9.85
C LEU A 43 22.61 -0.14 -10.66
N ARG A 44 21.99 0.89 -10.10
CA ARG A 44 21.95 2.21 -10.74
C ARG A 44 23.36 2.80 -10.73
N LYS A 45 23.82 3.23 -11.90
CA LYS A 45 25.09 3.97 -12.01
C LYS A 45 25.15 5.22 -11.13
N GLU A 46 23.98 5.80 -10.83
CA GLU A 46 23.80 6.97 -9.96
C GLU A 46 24.04 6.67 -8.46
N LEU A 47 24.01 5.40 -8.07
CA LEU A 47 24.41 4.96 -6.73
C LEU A 47 25.93 4.72 -6.62
N LEU A 48 26.66 4.86 -7.70
CA LEU A 48 28.13 4.81 -7.73
C LEU A 48 28.67 6.21 -7.38
N GLY A 49 28.88 6.47 -6.08
CA GLY A 49 29.45 7.72 -5.58
C GLY A 49 29.11 7.96 -4.11
N VAL A 50 29.76 8.94 -3.49
CA VAL A 50 29.57 9.24 -2.05
C VAL A 50 28.09 9.53 -1.72
N LYS A 51 27.39 10.27 -2.59
CA LYS A 51 25.95 10.57 -2.42
C LYS A 51 25.10 9.31 -2.48
N GLY A 52 25.37 8.41 -3.40
CA GLY A 52 24.69 7.13 -3.54
C GLY A 52 24.98 6.16 -2.39
N TRP A 53 26.21 6.15 -1.88
CA TRP A 53 26.61 5.35 -0.71
C TRP A 53 25.87 5.82 0.56
N VAL A 54 25.80 7.13 0.82
CA VAL A 54 25.05 7.70 1.95
C VAL A 54 23.55 7.39 1.81
N MET A 55 22.98 7.55 0.61
CA MET A 55 21.59 7.25 0.33
C MET A 55 21.28 5.75 0.52
N GLY A 56 22.20 4.87 0.12
CA GLY A 56 22.09 3.43 0.35
C GLY A 56 22.09 3.05 1.83
N LEU A 57 22.90 3.72 2.66
CA LEU A 57 22.92 3.55 4.11
C LEU A 57 21.62 4.00 4.78
N VAL A 58 21.09 5.15 4.37
CA VAL A 58 19.80 5.66 4.86
C VAL A 58 18.65 4.74 4.44
N MET A 59 18.66 4.29 3.19
CA MET A 59 17.66 3.34 2.68
C MET A 59 17.71 1.98 3.39
N LYS A 60 18.91 1.42 3.66
CA LYS A 60 19.05 0.19 4.45
C LYS A 60 18.48 0.33 5.85
N ARG A 61 18.71 1.47 6.53
CA ARG A 61 18.12 1.74 7.85
C ARG A 61 16.61 1.88 7.81
N ALA A 62 16.05 2.25 6.65
CA ALA A 62 14.63 2.34 6.40
C ALA A 62 13.97 1.02 5.93
N GLY A 63 14.68 -0.12 5.99
CA GLY A 63 14.19 -1.43 5.56
C GLY A 63 14.22 -1.65 4.04
N ALA A 64 14.74 -0.70 3.26
CA ALA A 64 14.94 -0.88 1.83
C ALA A 64 16.21 -1.72 1.58
N GLY A 65 16.06 -2.95 1.16
CA GLY A 65 17.18 -3.87 0.91
C GLY A 65 16.94 -5.27 1.49
N THR A 66 15.84 -5.47 2.20
CA THR A 66 15.31 -6.79 2.50
C THR A 66 14.73 -7.39 1.22
N PRO A 67 15.10 -8.61 0.81
CA PRO A 67 14.48 -9.27 -0.32
C PRO A 67 12.95 -9.33 -0.17
N SER A 68 12.22 -9.26 -1.27
CA SER A 68 10.77 -9.42 -1.23
C SER A 68 10.39 -10.88 -0.93
N ALA A 69 9.49 -11.09 0.04
CA ALA A 69 8.97 -12.42 0.32
C ALA A 69 8.06 -12.95 -0.79
N ASN A 70 7.54 -12.06 -1.65
CA ASN A 70 6.78 -12.39 -2.85
C ASN A 70 5.59 -13.32 -2.59
N ARG A 71 4.88 -13.11 -1.45
CA ARG A 71 3.75 -13.95 -1.05
C ARG A 71 2.60 -13.14 -0.47
N ILE A 72 1.42 -13.75 -0.50
CA ILE A 72 0.27 -13.35 0.30
C ILE A 72 0.13 -14.34 1.44
N THR A 73 0.09 -13.86 2.66
CA THR A 73 -0.12 -14.65 3.88
C THR A 73 -1.53 -14.43 4.40
N LEU A 74 -2.22 -15.53 4.72
CA LEU A 74 -3.52 -15.51 5.40
C LEU A 74 -3.30 -15.58 6.90
N LEU A 75 -3.99 -14.70 7.60
CA LEU A 75 -4.07 -14.65 9.07
C LEU A 75 -5.54 -14.83 9.47
N ARG A 76 -5.79 -15.63 10.51
CA ARG A 76 -7.13 -15.87 11.06
C ARG A 76 -7.10 -15.70 12.58
N ASP A 77 -7.99 -14.85 13.06
CA ASP A 77 -8.35 -14.73 14.46
C ASP A 77 -9.48 -15.72 14.75
N ALA A 78 -9.09 -16.96 15.12
CA ALA A 78 -10.02 -18.07 15.30
C ALA A 78 -10.78 -17.98 16.64
N GLU A 79 -10.18 -17.38 17.66
CA GLU A 79 -10.77 -17.22 18.99
C GLU A 79 -11.64 -15.94 19.10
N GLY A 80 -11.49 -15.03 18.15
CA GLY A 80 -12.26 -13.79 18.12
C GLY A 80 -11.79 -12.74 19.12
N ASP A 81 -10.54 -12.83 19.58
CA ASP A 81 -10.00 -11.95 20.62
C ASP A 81 -9.17 -10.76 20.07
N GLY A 82 -8.99 -10.68 18.75
CA GLY A 82 -8.23 -9.62 18.09
C GLY A 82 -6.75 -9.95 17.89
N ILE A 83 -6.39 -11.24 18.02
CA ILE A 83 -5.06 -11.79 17.73
C ILE A 83 -5.23 -12.91 16.70
N ALA A 84 -4.34 -12.99 15.73
CA ALA A 84 -4.36 -14.07 14.73
C ALA A 84 -3.56 -15.27 15.22
N GLU A 85 -4.23 -16.33 15.64
CA GLU A 85 -3.61 -17.59 16.08
C GLU A 85 -3.18 -18.46 14.90
N PHE A 86 -3.88 -18.35 13.78
CA PHE A 86 -3.59 -19.15 12.60
C PHE A 86 -2.93 -18.33 11.50
N ARG A 87 -1.93 -18.94 10.86
CA ARG A 87 -1.19 -18.35 9.73
C ARG A 87 -0.90 -19.40 8.68
N SER A 88 -1.09 -19.06 7.41
CA SER A 88 -0.66 -19.86 6.26
C SER A 88 -0.21 -19.00 5.09
N VAL A 89 0.66 -19.54 4.22
CA VAL A 89 0.95 -18.91 2.93
C VAL A 89 -0.21 -19.19 1.99
N PHE A 90 -0.96 -18.15 1.64
CA PHE A 90 -2.13 -18.26 0.76
C PHE A 90 -1.73 -18.38 -0.72
N VAL A 91 -0.82 -17.50 -1.19
CA VAL A 91 -0.22 -17.54 -2.54
C VAL A 91 1.25 -17.21 -2.43
N ALA A 92 2.11 -17.99 -3.06
CA ALA A 92 3.55 -17.76 -3.15
C ALA A 92 4.01 -17.50 -4.58
N ASN A 93 5.31 -17.18 -4.74
CA ASN A 93 5.97 -16.97 -6.03
C ASN A 93 5.31 -15.88 -6.88
N LEU A 94 4.84 -14.83 -6.24
CA LEU A 94 4.36 -13.62 -6.89
C LEU A 94 5.54 -12.68 -7.20
N ASN A 95 5.30 -11.58 -7.91
CA ASN A 95 6.32 -10.58 -8.20
C ASN A 95 6.01 -9.27 -7.46
N SER A 96 6.57 -9.10 -6.27
CA SER A 96 6.32 -7.94 -5.40
C SER A 96 4.84 -7.57 -5.35
N PRO A 97 3.96 -8.47 -4.84
CA PRO A 97 2.51 -8.25 -4.78
C PRO A 97 2.17 -7.10 -3.83
N PHE A 98 1.06 -6.39 -4.12
CA PHE A 98 0.63 -5.30 -3.25
C PHE A 98 -0.89 -5.27 -3.07
N GLY A 99 -1.64 -4.62 -3.97
CA GLY A 99 -3.09 -4.51 -3.87
C GLY A 99 -3.82 -5.82 -4.10
N MET A 100 -4.94 -6.01 -3.42
CA MET A 100 -5.80 -7.19 -3.53
C MET A 100 -7.26 -6.77 -3.60
N ALA A 101 -8.06 -7.53 -4.36
CA ALA A 101 -9.51 -7.37 -4.41
C ALA A 101 -10.18 -8.72 -4.69
N LEU A 102 -11.14 -9.11 -3.87
CA LEU A 102 -11.97 -10.29 -4.10
C LEU A 102 -13.24 -9.89 -4.85
N VAL A 103 -13.52 -10.54 -5.96
CA VAL A 103 -14.77 -10.36 -6.72
C VAL A 103 -15.35 -11.74 -7.06
N GLY A 104 -16.48 -12.06 -6.43
CA GLY A 104 -17.05 -13.41 -6.51
C GLY A 104 -16.11 -14.45 -5.91
N ASP A 105 -15.71 -15.40 -6.72
CA ASP A 105 -14.80 -16.51 -6.40
C ASP A 105 -13.38 -16.30 -6.97
N GLU A 106 -13.01 -15.08 -7.32
CA GLU A 106 -11.70 -14.71 -7.86
C GLU A 106 -11.01 -13.66 -6.98
N LEU A 107 -9.84 -13.99 -6.43
CA LEU A 107 -8.97 -13.02 -5.77
C LEU A 107 -8.01 -12.43 -6.80
N PHE A 108 -8.17 -11.14 -7.08
CA PHE A 108 -7.26 -10.36 -7.91
C PHE A 108 -6.11 -9.82 -7.08
N ILE A 109 -4.89 -9.85 -7.63
CA ILE A 109 -3.66 -9.40 -6.98
C ILE A 109 -2.89 -8.55 -7.97
N ALA A 110 -2.52 -7.34 -7.55
CA ALA A 110 -1.65 -6.48 -8.34
C ALA A 110 -0.18 -6.71 -7.95
N ASN A 111 0.54 -7.42 -8.82
CA ASN A 111 2.00 -7.52 -8.80
C ASN A 111 2.61 -6.21 -9.32
N THR A 112 3.91 -6.04 -9.13
CA THR A 112 4.63 -4.85 -9.59
C THR A 112 4.56 -4.60 -11.11
N ASP A 113 4.29 -5.64 -11.90
CA ASP A 113 4.32 -5.66 -13.38
C ASP A 113 3.08 -6.29 -14.02
N ALA A 114 2.17 -6.83 -13.22
CA ALA A 114 1.00 -7.53 -13.75
C ALA A 114 -0.18 -7.53 -12.77
N LEU A 115 -1.38 -7.45 -13.29
CA LEU A 115 -2.61 -7.82 -12.59
C LEU A 115 -2.83 -9.32 -12.84
N VAL A 116 -2.91 -10.09 -11.77
CA VAL A 116 -3.13 -11.54 -11.80
C VAL A 116 -4.34 -11.91 -10.95
N LYS A 117 -4.85 -13.13 -11.10
CA LYS A 117 -5.92 -13.67 -10.27
C LYS A 117 -5.66 -15.12 -9.88
N VAL A 118 -6.27 -15.54 -8.78
CA VAL A 118 -6.34 -16.93 -8.32
C VAL A 118 -7.77 -17.27 -7.93
N PRO A 119 -8.21 -18.52 -8.07
CA PRO A 119 -9.47 -18.97 -7.52
C PRO A 119 -9.49 -18.81 -5.98
N TYR A 120 -10.64 -18.43 -5.45
CA TYR A 120 -10.89 -18.31 -4.02
C TYR A 120 -12.18 -19.02 -3.65
N LYS A 121 -12.15 -19.76 -2.58
CA LYS A 121 -13.33 -20.31 -1.92
C LYS A 121 -13.29 -19.91 -0.45
N GLU A 122 -14.42 -19.52 0.09
CA GLU A 122 -14.53 -19.13 1.50
C GLU A 122 -14.06 -20.26 2.43
N GLY A 123 -13.19 -19.91 3.37
CA GLY A 123 -12.55 -20.84 4.30
C GLY A 123 -11.25 -21.47 3.81
N ASP A 124 -10.91 -21.32 2.52
CA ASP A 124 -9.61 -21.77 2.00
C ASP A 124 -8.45 -21.10 2.73
N ILE A 125 -7.47 -21.90 3.12
CA ILE A 125 -6.23 -21.43 3.77
C ILE A 125 -5.08 -21.28 2.77
N ARG A 126 -5.29 -21.69 1.52
CA ARG A 126 -4.39 -21.59 0.37
C ARG A 126 -5.21 -21.46 -0.90
N ALA A 127 -4.71 -20.75 -1.88
CA ALA A 127 -5.34 -20.68 -3.20
C ALA A 127 -5.46 -22.08 -3.82
N SER A 128 -6.65 -22.40 -4.31
CA SER A 128 -6.99 -23.74 -4.80
C SER A 128 -6.58 -23.98 -6.27
N GLY A 129 -6.04 -22.96 -6.96
CA GLY A 129 -5.67 -23.07 -8.36
C GLY A 129 -4.50 -22.16 -8.76
N PRO A 130 -4.11 -22.19 -10.04
CA PRO A 130 -2.94 -21.47 -10.53
C PRO A 130 -3.15 -19.95 -10.55
N VAL A 131 -2.03 -19.22 -10.46
CA VAL A 131 -1.99 -17.78 -10.73
C VAL A 131 -2.18 -17.54 -12.23
N THR A 132 -3.20 -16.78 -12.60
CA THR A 132 -3.55 -16.49 -13.99
C THR A 132 -3.36 -15.01 -14.30
N LEU A 133 -2.70 -14.69 -15.40
CA LEU A 133 -2.53 -13.31 -15.88
C LEU A 133 -3.88 -12.73 -16.33
N VAL A 134 -4.18 -11.52 -15.86
CA VAL A 134 -5.33 -10.71 -16.33
C VAL A 134 -4.85 -9.61 -17.27
N ALA A 135 -3.86 -8.81 -16.82
CA ALA A 135 -3.31 -7.72 -17.62
C ALA A 135 -1.85 -7.45 -17.24
N LYS A 136 -1.05 -6.95 -18.20
CA LYS A 136 0.27 -6.40 -17.89
C LYS A 136 0.14 -5.00 -17.32
N LEU A 137 1.00 -4.67 -16.35
CA LEU A 137 1.09 -3.35 -15.73
C LEU A 137 2.47 -2.72 -16.03
N PRO A 138 2.58 -1.40 -16.02
CA PRO A 138 3.86 -0.72 -16.15
C PRO A 138 4.83 -1.16 -15.04
N GLY A 139 5.81 -1.95 -15.39
CA GLY A 139 6.92 -2.44 -14.57
C GLY A 139 8.25 -1.91 -15.10
N GLY A 140 9.19 -2.82 -15.36
CA GLY A 140 10.48 -2.51 -15.99
C GLY A 140 11.61 -2.23 -14.98
N PRO A 141 12.84 -1.96 -15.48
CA PRO A 141 14.03 -1.97 -14.65
C PRO A 141 14.15 -0.75 -13.71
N LEU A 142 13.58 0.40 -14.09
CA LEU A 142 13.58 1.57 -13.21
C LEU A 142 12.58 1.44 -12.07
N ASN A 143 11.32 1.22 -12.41
CA ASN A 143 10.17 0.94 -11.51
C ASN A 143 10.30 1.60 -10.11
N HIS A 144 10.51 2.92 -10.08
CA HIS A 144 10.82 3.66 -8.86
C HIS A 144 9.71 3.49 -7.81
N HIS A 145 8.46 3.78 -8.21
CA HIS A 145 7.28 3.48 -7.43
C HIS A 145 6.69 2.16 -7.92
N TRP A 146 7.12 1.09 -7.30
CA TRP A 146 6.83 -0.29 -7.73
C TRP A 146 5.47 -0.80 -7.26
N THR A 147 4.91 -0.23 -6.19
CA THR A 147 3.62 -0.65 -5.63
C THR A 147 2.47 -0.41 -6.60
N LYS A 148 1.50 -1.31 -6.58
CA LYS A 148 0.28 -1.23 -7.37
C LYS A 148 -0.91 -1.45 -6.43
N GLY A 149 -1.58 -0.37 -6.02
CA GLY A 149 -2.85 -0.48 -5.30
C GLY A 149 -3.93 -1.10 -6.19
N LEU A 150 -4.91 -1.77 -5.59
CA LEU A 150 -6.01 -2.40 -6.31
C LEU A 150 -7.30 -2.27 -5.51
N ILE A 151 -8.38 -1.88 -6.19
CA ILE A 151 -9.73 -1.88 -5.65
C ILE A 151 -10.73 -2.21 -6.76
N ALA A 152 -11.81 -2.91 -6.42
CA ALA A 152 -12.91 -3.20 -7.35
C ALA A 152 -14.03 -2.16 -7.24
N SER A 153 -14.81 -1.98 -8.32
CA SER A 153 -16.10 -1.30 -8.25
C SER A 153 -17.11 -2.10 -7.41
N ALA A 154 -18.13 -1.43 -6.91
CA ALA A 154 -19.14 -2.05 -6.05
C ALA A 154 -19.85 -3.24 -6.72
N ASP A 155 -20.08 -3.16 -8.04
CA ASP A 155 -20.67 -4.24 -8.84
C ASP A 155 -19.67 -5.30 -9.29
N GLY A 156 -18.38 -5.12 -8.99
CA GLY A 156 -17.29 -6.00 -9.38
C GLY A 156 -16.99 -6.02 -10.88
N SER A 157 -17.60 -5.15 -11.70
CA SER A 157 -17.36 -5.13 -13.15
C SER A 157 -16.04 -4.48 -13.55
N ARG A 158 -15.51 -3.58 -12.69
CA ARG A 158 -14.28 -2.82 -12.92
C ARG A 158 -13.26 -3.04 -11.81
N LEU A 159 -11.99 -2.99 -12.20
CA LEU A 159 -10.84 -3.02 -11.29
C LEU A 159 -10.02 -1.76 -11.51
N TYR A 160 -9.73 -1.04 -10.43
CA TYR A 160 -8.91 0.16 -10.46
C TYR A 160 -7.52 -0.15 -9.91
N VAL A 161 -6.47 0.18 -10.68
CA VAL A 161 -5.08 -0.08 -10.31
C VAL A 161 -4.30 1.21 -10.27
N SER A 162 -3.72 1.54 -9.13
CA SER A 162 -2.82 2.69 -9.01
C SER A 162 -1.41 2.34 -9.49
N VAL A 163 -0.81 3.23 -10.27
CA VAL A 163 0.53 3.07 -10.85
C VAL A 163 1.33 4.34 -10.62
N GLY A 164 2.29 4.30 -9.72
CA GLY A 164 3.16 5.45 -9.45
C GLY A 164 4.15 5.75 -10.57
N SER A 165 4.71 6.95 -10.56
CA SER A 165 5.73 7.41 -11.51
C SER A 165 6.99 6.55 -11.45
N ASN A 166 7.81 6.64 -12.49
CA ASN A 166 9.11 5.96 -12.56
C ASN A 166 10.25 6.82 -11.99
N SER A 167 9.97 8.05 -11.67
CA SER A 167 10.94 9.07 -11.28
C SER A 167 10.35 10.07 -10.29
N ASN A 168 11.16 11.00 -9.81
CA ASN A 168 10.69 12.09 -8.95
C ASN A 168 9.90 13.14 -9.73
N VAL A 169 10.43 13.60 -10.88
CA VAL A 169 9.85 14.69 -11.70
C VAL A 169 10.07 14.47 -13.19
N ALA A 170 9.99 13.24 -13.66
CA ALA A 170 10.26 12.82 -15.04
C ALA A 170 11.70 13.09 -15.51
N GLU A 171 12.68 13.05 -14.61
CA GLU A 171 14.10 13.31 -14.91
C GLU A 171 14.73 12.34 -15.92
N TYR A 172 14.07 11.20 -16.18
CA TYR A 172 14.48 10.24 -17.22
C TYR A 172 13.74 10.43 -18.54
N GLY A 173 12.91 11.47 -18.64
CA GLY A 173 12.06 11.78 -19.77
C GLY A 173 10.70 11.07 -19.74
N MET A 174 9.70 11.71 -20.36
CA MET A 174 8.31 11.26 -20.36
C MET A 174 8.09 9.89 -21.01
N GLY A 175 8.97 9.43 -21.88
CA GLY A 175 8.92 8.08 -22.44
C GLY A 175 8.99 6.98 -21.39
N HIS A 176 9.73 7.21 -20.31
CA HIS A 176 9.81 6.28 -19.16
C HIS A 176 8.58 6.34 -18.25
N GLU A 177 7.74 7.33 -18.40
CA GLU A 177 6.52 7.53 -17.61
C GLU A 177 5.24 7.04 -18.33
N THR A 178 5.39 6.40 -19.48
CA THR A 178 4.24 5.89 -20.25
C THR A 178 3.39 4.96 -19.39
N GLY A 179 2.09 5.29 -19.21
CA GLY A 179 1.13 4.56 -18.40
C GLY A 179 1.34 4.66 -16.89
N ARG A 180 2.21 5.58 -16.42
CA ARG A 180 2.54 5.79 -15.02
C ARG A 180 1.98 7.11 -14.48
N ALA A 181 2.15 7.34 -13.18
CA ALA A 181 1.57 8.48 -12.47
C ALA A 181 0.05 8.57 -12.71
N ALA A 182 -0.63 7.43 -12.59
CA ALA A 182 -2.00 7.25 -13.05
C ALA A 182 -2.75 6.22 -12.23
N ILE A 183 -4.07 6.29 -12.32
CA ILE A 183 -4.97 5.19 -11.95
C ILE A 183 -5.54 4.62 -13.26
N TRP A 184 -5.40 3.31 -13.41
CA TRP A 184 -5.97 2.53 -14.51
C TRP A 184 -7.32 1.96 -14.10
N GLU A 185 -8.23 1.87 -15.07
CA GLU A 185 -9.48 1.11 -14.98
C GLU A 185 -9.40 -0.07 -15.93
N PHE A 186 -9.65 -1.26 -15.42
CA PHE A 186 -9.72 -2.48 -16.20
C PHE A 186 -11.13 -3.05 -16.20
N ASP A 187 -11.61 -3.47 -17.35
CA ASP A 187 -12.79 -4.30 -17.45
C ASP A 187 -12.43 -5.71 -16.93
N ARG A 188 -13.12 -6.19 -15.90
CA ARG A 188 -12.79 -7.46 -15.23
C ARG A 188 -12.95 -8.67 -16.15
N ALA A 189 -13.94 -8.65 -17.05
CA ALA A 189 -14.23 -9.80 -17.90
C ALA A 189 -13.22 -9.96 -19.03
N SER A 190 -12.83 -8.84 -19.68
CA SER A 190 -11.93 -8.87 -20.85
C SER A 190 -10.46 -8.61 -20.49
N GLY A 191 -10.17 -8.05 -19.31
CA GLY A 191 -8.84 -7.57 -18.93
C GLY A 191 -8.40 -6.31 -19.70
N SER A 192 -9.27 -5.69 -20.50
CA SER A 192 -8.97 -4.47 -21.24
C SER A 192 -8.87 -3.29 -20.28
N GLY A 193 -7.81 -2.49 -20.42
CA GLY A 193 -7.54 -1.37 -19.52
C GLY A 193 -7.41 -0.02 -20.23
N ARG A 194 -7.75 1.05 -19.53
CA ARG A 194 -7.51 2.45 -19.93
C ARG A 194 -7.00 3.25 -18.73
N ILE A 195 -6.38 4.38 -18.99
CA ILE A 195 -6.07 5.35 -17.95
C ILE A 195 -7.37 6.03 -17.54
N PHE A 196 -7.74 5.89 -16.26
CA PHE A 196 -8.91 6.52 -15.65
C PHE A 196 -8.58 7.96 -15.23
N ALA A 197 -7.43 8.17 -14.54
CA ALA A 197 -6.95 9.48 -14.13
C ALA A 197 -5.43 9.51 -14.20
N SER A 198 -4.84 10.71 -14.41
CA SER A 198 -3.41 10.88 -14.62
C SER A 198 -2.85 12.10 -13.88
N GLY A 199 -1.52 12.23 -13.86
CA GLY A 199 -0.85 13.33 -13.17
C GLY A 199 -0.82 13.16 -11.64
N LEU A 200 -1.00 11.96 -11.16
CA LEU A 200 -0.92 11.54 -9.75
C LEU A 200 0.47 10.92 -9.54
N ARG A 201 1.42 11.63 -8.95
CA ARG A 201 2.82 11.17 -8.89
C ARG A 201 2.98 9.73 -8.40
N ASN A 202 2.50 9.45 -7.21
CA ASN A 202 2.52 8.11 -6.65
C ASN A 202 1.22 7.84 -5.88
N PRO A 203 0.12 7.56 -6.59
CA PRO A 203 -1.11 7.12 -5.96
C PRO A 203 -0.89 5.70 -5.43
N VAL A 204 -1.26 5.44 -4.17
CA VAL A 204 -1.04 4.14 -3.54
C VAL A 204 -2.33 3.59 -2.96
N GLY A 205 -2.80 4.13 -1.85
CA GLY A 205 -4.06 3.73 -1.23
C GLY A 205 -5.24 4.26 -2.01
N MET A 206 -6.24 3.42 -2.19
CA MET A 206 -7.53 3.77 -2.78
C MET A 206 -8.65 3.27 -1.89
N ALA A 207 -9.72 4.06 -1.76
CA ALA A 207 -10.90 3.69 -0.99
C ALA A 207 -12.16 4.31 -1.60
N TRP A 208 -13.27 3.62 -1.50
CA TRP A 208 -14.58 4.16 -1.81
C TRP A 208 -15.15 4.91 -0.60
N GLN A 209 -15.68 6.11 -0.85
CA GLN A 209 -16.51 6.85 0.10
C GLN A 209 -17.84 7.16 -0.60
N GLY A 210 -18.86 6.39 -0.27
CA GLY A 210 -20.05 6.30 -1.13
C GLY A 210 -19.65 5.85 -2.54
N ASP A 211 -20.11 6.55 -3.56
CA ASP A 211 -19.79 6.26 -4.97
C ASP A 211 -18.53 6.98 -5.47
N THR A 212 -17.80 7.65 -4.60
CA THR A 212 -16.60 8.40 -4.99
C THR A 212 -15.35 7.60 -4.67
N LEU A 213 -14.51 7.39 -5.69
CA LEU A 213 -13.17 6.81 -5.51
C LEU A 213 -12.22 7.88 -4.99
N TRP A 214 -11.53 7.57 -3.89
CA TRP A 214 -10.49 8.41 -3.29
C TRP A 214 -9.14 7.75 -3.40
N THR A 215 -8.08 8.55 -3.47
CA THR A 215 -6.69 8.06 -3.43
C THR A 215 -5.82 8.94 -2.55
N ALA A 216 -4.85 8.31 -1.87
CA ALA A 216 -3.73 8.99 -1.22
C ALA A 216 -2.53 9.02 -2.18
N VAL A 217 -1.91 10.18 -2.31
CA VAL A 217 -0.79 10.42 -3.24
C VAL A 217 0.43 10.90 -2.47
N ASN A 218 1.51 10.16 -2.60
CA ASN A 218 2.83 10.57 -2.15
C ASN A 218 3.49 11.44 -3.21
N GLU A 219 3.72 12.70 -2.86
CA GLU A 219 4.18 13.75 -3.78
C GLU A 219 5.70 13.84 -3.94
N ARG A 220 6.12 14.74 -4.81
CA ARG A 220 7.52 14.91 -5.21
C ARG A 220 8.41 15.49 -4.10
N ASP A 221 9.66 15.10 -4.15
CA ASP A 221 10.73 15.60 -3.30
C ASP A 221 11.49 16.77 -3.94
N GLU A 222 12.43 17.37 -3.20
CA GLU A 222 13.43 18.33 -3.65
C GLU A 222 12.88 19.73 -3.98
N LEU A 223 11.82 20.17 -3.28
CA LEU A 223 11.40 21.57 -3.17
C LEU A 223 11.54 22.11 -1.74
N GLY A 224 12.46 21.54 -0.96
CA GLY A 224 12.70 21.88 0.45
C GLY A 224 11.88 21.02 1.41
N SER A 225 11.99 21.33 2.71
CA SER A 225 11.33 20.53 3.77
C SER A 225 9.81 20.77 3.84
N ASP A 226 9.32 21.90 3.35
CA ASP A 226 7.94 22.34 3.54
C ASP A 226 7.10 22.35 2.25
N LEU A 227 7.66 21.79 1.16
CA LEU A 227 6.99 21.53 -0.12
C LEU A 227 7.48 20.20 -0.69
N VAL A 228 6.64 19.40 -1.32
CA VAL A 228 5.21 19.52 -1.60
C VAL A 228 4.43 18.69 -0.57
N PRO A 229 3.21 19.09 -0.18
CA PRO A 229 2.40 18.23 0.68
C PRO A 229 1.94 17.00 -0.08
N ASP A 230 1.99 15.84 0.58
CA ASP A 230 1.19 14.70 0.19
C ASP A 230 -0.29 15.08 0.28
N TYR A 231 -1.14 14.39 -0.44
CA TYR A 231 -2.57 14.71 -0.43
C TYR A 231 -3.45 13.49 -0.58
N MET A 232 -4.71 13.63 -0.24
CA MET A 232 -5.77 12.75 -0.71
C MET A 232 -6.75 13.54 -1.56
N THR A 233 -7.35 12.87 -2.55
CA THR A 233 -8.27 13.50 -3.48
C THR A 233 -9.30 12.52 -4.03
N SER A 234 -10.49 13.03 -4.34
CA SER A 234 -11.47 12.35 -5.15
C SER A 234 -10.94 12.15 -6.58
N VAL A 235 -11.11 10.96 -7.13
CA VAL A 235 -10.60 10.60 -8.46
C VAL A 235 -11.72 10.67 -9.48
N ARG A 236 -11.53 11.48 -10.53
CA ARG A 236 -12.53 11.69 -11.58
C ARG A 236 -12.04 11.12 -12.91
N ASP A 237 -12.94 10.52 -13.66
CA ASP A 237 -12.66 9.98 -14.99
C ASP A 237 -12.12 11.08 -15.93
N GLY A 238 -11.02 10.78 -16.63
CA GLY A 238 -10.34 11.70 -17.55
C GLY A 238 -9.59 12.86 -16.88
N ALA A 239 -9.55 12.93 -15.53
CA ALA A 239 -8.92 14.03 -14.81
C ALA A 239 -7.38 13.96 -14.87
N PHE A 240 -6.78 15.16 -14.78
CA PHE A 240 -5.33 15.36 -14.65
C PHE A 240 -5.02 16.14 -13.38
N TYR A 241 -4.06 15.65 -12.55
CA TYR A 241 -3.74 16.21 -11.23
C TYR A 241 -2.39 16.92 -11.16
N GLY A 242 -1.74 17.13 -12.30
CA GLY A 242 -0.61 18.07 -12.45
C GLY A 242 0.75 17.43 -12.68
N TRP A 243 1.10 16.33 -12.00
CA TRP A 243 2.43 15.75 -12.16
C TRP A 243 2.73 15.33 -13.61
N PRO A 244 3.94 15.59 -14.15
CA PRO A 244 5.08 16.23 -13.50
C PRO A 244 5.10 17.76 -13.61
N TYR A 245 4.24 18.39 -14.38
CA TYR A 245 4.32 19.80 -14.81
C TYR A 245 3.84 20.80 -13.77
N SER A 246 3.07 20.34 -12.80
CA SER A 246 2.63 21.13 -11.66
C SER A 246 2.39 20.26 -10.44
N TYR A 247 2.33 20.86 -9.27
CA TYR A 247 2.06 20.21 -8.01
C TYR A 247 0.92 20.92 -7.28
N PHE A 248 0.17 20.17 -6.48
CA PHE A 248 -0.98 20.61 -5.70
C PHE A 248 -1.90 21.60 -6.46
N GLY A 249 -2.32 21.17 -7.64
CA GLY A 249 -3.06 21.97 -8.60
C GLY A 249 -2.17 22.61 -9.66
N GLN A 250 -2.29 23.93 -9.85
CA GLN A 250 -1.63 24.65 -10.94
C GLN A 250 -0.31 25.35 -10.54
N ASN A 251 0.30 24.93 -9.41
CA ASN A 251 1.63 25.45 -9.05
C ASN A 251 2.67 24.84 -10.00
N VAL A 252 3.25 25.65 -10.89
CA VAL A 252 4.15 25.18 -11.95
C VAL A 252 5.41 24.56 -11.36
N ASP A 253 5.75 23.33 -11.79
CA ASP A 253 7.09 22.79 -11.65
C ASP A 253 7.90 23.11 -12.90
N THR A 254 9.02 23.79 -12.72
CA THR A 254 9.86 24.29 -13.83
C THR A 254 10.92 23.32 -14.30
N ARG A 255 11.02 22.12 -13.68
CA ARG A 255 12.05 21.13 -14.03
C ARG A 255 11.69 20.20 -15.18
N PRO A 256 10.41 19.78 -15.37
CA PRO A 256 10.04 18.93 -16.49
C PRO A 256 10.14 19.66 -17.84
N GLU A 257 10.78 19.00 -18.80
CA GLU A 257 10.95 19.53 -20.16
C GLU A 257 10.33 18.57 -21.21
N PRO A 258 9.70 19.11 -22.27
CA PRO A 258 9.34 20.53 -22.46
C PRO A 258 8.19 20.95 -21.53
N PRO A 259 8.08 22.25 -21.21
CA PRO A 259 6.97 22.76 -20.40
C PRO A 259 5.61 22.52 -21.10
N ARG A 260 4.58 22.23 -20.29
CA ARG A 260 3.22 21.95 -20.76
C ARG A 260 2.18 22.84 -20.07
N PRO A 261 2.16 24.17 -20.40
CA PRO A 261 1.21 25.09 -19.79
C PRO A 261 -0.26 24.71 -20.05
N ASP A 262 -0.52 24.03 -21.16
CA ASP A 262 -1.83 23.47 -21.50
C ASP A 262 -2.30 22.41 -20.48
N LEU A 263 -1.39 21.56 -19.99
CA LEU A 263 -1.68 20.58 -18.96
C LEU A 263 -1.79 21.23 -17.58
N VAL A 264 -0.90 22.17 -17.27
CA VAL A 264 -0.97 22.94 -16.00
C VAL A 264 -2.32 23.63 -15.85
N ALA A 265 -2.83 24.26 -16.91
CA ALA A 265 -4.14 24.93 -16.89
C ALA A 265 -5.32 23.97 -16.63
N ARG A 266 -5.15 22.67 -16.90
CA ARG A 266 -6.17 21.63 -16.68
C ARG A 266 -5.99 20.89 -15.37
N ALA A 267 -4.87 21.09 -14.65
CA ALA A 267 -4.57 20.37 -13.43
C ALA A 267 -5.61 20.68 -12.34
N LEU A 268 -6.24 19.63 -11.82
CA LEU A 268 -7.15 19.74 -10.70
C LEU A 268 -6.37 19.93 -9.41
N ARG A 269 -6.88 20.80 -8.55
CA ARG A 269 -6.36 20.93 -7.20
C ARG A 269 -6.86 19.75 -6.36
N PRO A 270 -5.97 19.05 -5.61
CA PRO A 270 -6.37 18.03 -4.66
C PRO A 270 -7.30 18.55 -3.56
N ASP A 271 -8.17 17.67 -3.07
CA ASP A 271 -9.21 18.04 -2.10
C ASP A 271 -8.63 18.31 -0.69
N TYR A 272 -7.55 17.59 -0.30
CA TYR A 272 -7.02 17.69 1.07
C TYR A 272 -5.51 17.43 1.15
N ALA A 273 -4.78 18.36 1.78
CA ALA A 273 -3.35 18.22 2.05
C ALA A 273 -3.11 17.36 3.30
N LEU A 274 -2.26 16.34 3.19
CA LEU A 274 -1.94 15.38 4.27
C LEU A 274 -0.65 15.74 5.04
N GLY A 275 -0.01 16.84 4.68
CA GLY A 275 1.25 17.29 5.26
C GLY A 275 2.45 17.00 4.37
N ASN A 276 3.56 17.70 4.64
CA ASN A 276 4.74 17.71 3.79
C ASN A 276 5.59 16.46 4.03
N HIS A 277 5.91 15.73 2.96
CA HIS A 277 6.79 14.55 2.97
C HIS A 277 6.38 13.46 3.98
N THR A 278 5.08 13.30 4.22
CA THR A 278 4.57 12.32 5.18
C THR A 278 4.65 10.89 4.67
N ALA A 279 4.91 10.70 3.37
CA ALA A 279 4.82 9.43 2.66
C ALA A 279 3.49 8.73 2.94
N SER A 280 2.39 9.45 2.65
CA SER A 280 1.02 8.94 2.82
C SER A 280 0.74 7.85 1.79
N LEU A 281 0.58 6.60 2.25
CA LEU A 281 0.46 5.41 1.41
C LEU A 281 -0.87 4.69 1.58
N GLY A 282 -1.25 4.35 2.81
CA GLY A 282 -2.51 3.65 3.10
C GLY A 282 -3.71 4.59 3.09
N LEU A 283 -4.85 4.11 2.62
CA LEU A 283 -6.12 4.84 2.67
C LEU A 283 -7.25 3.85 2.91
N ALA A 284 -8.11 4.10 3.89
CA ALA A 284 -9.31 3.31 4.16
C ALA A 284 -10.47 4.19 4.61
N SER A 285 -11.67 3.92 4.08
CA SER A 285 -12.89 4.53 4.63
C SER A 285 -13.12 4.10 6.07
N ALA A 286 -13.59 5.01 6.90
CA ALA A 286 -13.96 4.71 8.28
C ALA A 286 -15.31 3.97 8.38
N GLN A 287 -15.96 3.68 7.27
CA GLN A 287 -17.21 2.94 7.25
C GLN A 287 -17.06 1.58 7.94
N GLY A 288 -17.92 1.31 8.90
CA GLY A 288 -17.87 0.09 9.72
C GLY A 288 -16.89 0.15 10.89
N SER A 289 -16.18 1.26 11.10
CA SER A 289 -15.30 1.44 12.26
C SER A 289 -16.08 1.51 13.56
N THR A 290 -15.59 0.83 14.60
CA THR A 290 -16.11 0.88 15.98
C THR A 290 -15.14 1.59 16.92
N LEU A 291 -14.19 2.37 16.41
CA LEU A 291 -13.22 3.09 17.23
C LEU A 291 -13.88 4.11 18.17
N GLY A 292 -15.06 4.62 17.79
CA GLY A 292 -15.84 5.54 18.61
C GLY A 292 -15.24 6.96 18.70
N GLY A 293 -15.87 7.80 19.50
CA GLY A 293 -15.41 9.19 19.68
C GLY A 293 -15.32 9.94 18.34
N PRO A 294 -14.23 10.67 18.07
CA PRO A 294 -14.07 11.44 16.85
C PRO A 294 -13.86 10.58 15.60
N PHE A 295 -13.68 9.26 15.74
CA PHE A 295 -13.44 8.30 14.65
C PHE A 295 -14.69 7.51 14.27
N ALA A 296 -15.86 7.83 14.87
CA ALA A 296 -17.11 7.08 14.64
C ALA A 296 -17.86 7.53 13.39
N GLU A 297 -17.51 8.68 12.87
CA GLU A 297 -18.23 9.33 11.79
C GLU A 297 -17.64 9.02 10.40
N SER A 298 -18.22 9.63 9.40
CA SER A 298 -17.69 9.60 8.03
C SER A 298 -16.29 10.20 7.97
N GLY A 299 -15.35 9.50 7.35
CA GLY A 299 -13.98 9.95 7.22
C GLY A 299 -13.07 8.89 6.64
N MET A 300 -11.76 9.18 6.66
CA MET A 300 -10.74 8.26 6.14
C MET A 300 -9.54 8.13 7.07
N PHE A 301 -9.08 6.90 7.26
CA PHE A 301 -7.79 6.58 7.87
C PHE A 301 -6.69 6.61 6.83
N VAL A 302 -5.55 7.23 7.18
CA VAL A 302 -4.39 7.35 6.30
C VAL A 302 -3.15 6.82 7.01
N GLY A 303 -2.50 5.82 6.41
CA GLY A 303 -1.20 5.33 6.86
C GLY A 303 -0.08 6.19 6.31
N GLN A 304 0.65 6.87 7.19
CA GLN A 304 1.78 7.73 6.85
C GLN A 304 3.09 7.04 7.17
N HIS A 305 3.79 6.59 6.13
CA HIS A 305 5.04 5.82 6.25
C HIS A 305 6.20 6.63 6.83
N GLY A 306 6.16 7.94 6.69
CA GLY A 306 7.12 8.88 7.25
C GLY A 306 8.22 9.30 6.29
N SER A 307 8.69 10.52 6.50
CA SER A 307 9.70 11.18 5.67
C SER A 307 11.06 10.49 5.76
N TRP A 308 11.84 10.57 4.69
CA TRP A 308 13.25 10.14 4.67
C TRP A 308 14.23 11.32 4.66
N ASN A 309 13.78 12.51 4.22
CA ASN A 309 14.60 13.69 3.92
C ASN A 309 14.15 14.98 4.63
N ARG A 310 13.14 14.91 5.51
CA ARG A 310 12.62 16.09 6.23
C ARG A 310 13.15 16.16 7.67
N LYS A 311 13.44 17.37 8.14
CA LYS A 311 13.80 17.66 9.54
C LYS A 311 12.96 18.84 10.06
N PRO A 312 12.23 18.65 11.18
CA PRO A 312 11.98 17.39 11.88
C PRO A 312 11.23 16.39 11.01
N ALA A 313 11.36 15.10 11.31
CA ALA A 313 10.65 14.04 10.60
C ALA A 313 9.12 14.26 10.64
N SER A 314 8.45 13.89 9.57
CA SER A 314 6.99 13.97 9.43
C SER A 314 6.38 12.62 9.07
N GLY A 315 5.10 12.42 9.31
CA GLY A 315 4.45 11.12 9.17
C GLY A 315 4.78 10.18 10.33
N TYR A 316 5.12 8.91 10.04
CA TYR A 316 5.36 7.87 11.05
C TYR A 316 4.18 7.69 11.99
N LYS A 317 2.97 7.68 11.44
CA LYS A 317 1.73 7.59 12.20
C LYS A 317 0.56 7.17 11.32
N VAL A 318 -0.56 6.88 11.93
CA VAL A 318 -1.85 6.79 11.26
C VAL A 318 -2.69 7.98 11.70
N ILE A 319 -3.29 8.65 10.73
CA ILE A 319 -4.19 9.78 10.97
C ILE A 319 -5.60 9.43 10.48
N TYR A 320 -6.57 10.15 11.01
CA TYR A 320 -7.96 10.17 10.57
C TYR A 320 -8.29 11.57 10.03
N VAL A 321 -8.87 11.62 8.84
CA VAL A 321 -9.41 12.85 8.25
C VAL A 321 -10.93 12.78 8.30
N PRO A 322 -11.59 13.64 9.10
CA PRO A 322 -13.05 13.67 9.16
C PRO A 322 -13.66 14.20 7.87
N PHE A 323 -14.89 13.79 7.59
CA PHE A 323 -15.68 14.26 6.46
C PHE A 323 -16.97 14.91 6.94
N ALA A 324 -17.34 16.01 6.30
CA ALA A 324 -18.68 16.59 6.37
C ALA A 324 -19.40 16.31 5.05
N GLY A 325 -20.35 15.39 5.07
CA GLY A 325 -20.95 14.85 3.85
C GLY A 325 -19.93 14.08 3.00
N ALA A 326 -19.73 14.51 1.75
CA ALA A 326 -18.81 13.87 0.82
C ALA A 326 -17.41 14.50 0.77
N GLN A 327 -17.12 15.50 1.62
CA GLN A 327 -15.88 16.27 1.56
C GLN A 327 -15.10 16.21 2.87
N PRO A 328 -13.75 16.19 2.80
CA PRO A 328 -12.90 16.30 3.99
C PRO A 328 -13.17 17.61 4.74
N SER A 329 -13.15 17.54 6.07
CA SER A 329 -13.44 18.69 6.94
C SER A 329 -12.51 18.74 8.15
N GLY A 330 -12.10 19.93 8.52
CA GLY A 330 -11.27 20.13 9.73
C GLY A 330 -9.84 19.58 9.62
N PRO A 331 -9.07 19.66 10.73
CA PRO A 331 -7.71 19.13 10.79
C PRO A 331 -7.70 17.60 10.92
N PRO A 332 -6.61 16.93 10.50
CA PRO A 332 -6.46 15.51 10.73
C PRO A 332 -6.25 15.22 12.22
N LEU A 333 -6.70 14.07 12.68
CA LEU A 333 -6.56 13.58 14.05
C LEU A 333 -5.58 12.40 14.07
N ASP A 334 -4.70 12.36 15.07
CA ASP A 334 -3.79 11.25 15.28
C ASP A 334 -4.56 10.03 15.82
N VAL A 335 -4.36 8.87 15.19
CA VAL A 335 -4.98 7.58 15.57
C VAL A 335 -3.96 6.66 16.22
N LEU A 336 -2.78 6.54 15.62
CA LEU A 336 -1.71 5.68 16.10
C LEU A 336 -0.36 6.37 15.86
N THR A 337 0.42 6.56 16.91
CA THR A 337 1.69 7.29 16.93
C THR A 337 2.79 6.46 17.61
N GLY A 338 3.99 7.05 17.83
CA GLY A 338 5.06 6.38 18.55
C GLY A 338 5.92 5.44 17.71
N PHE A 339 6.00 5.67 16.41
CA PHE A 339 6.83 4.89 15.49
C PHE A 339 8.26 5.44 15.31
N LEU A 340 8.64 6.44 16.11
CA LEU A 340 10.01 6.95 16.19
C LEU A 340 10.52 6.83 17.63
N ASP A 341 11.80 6.52 17.78
CA ASP A 341 12.48 6.63 19.08
C ASP A 341 12.86 8.09 19.40
N SER A 342 13.38 8.35 20.60
CA SER A 342 13.82 9.67 21.03
C SER A 342 14.96 10.26 20.19
N SER A 343 15.66 9.44 19.43
CA SER A 343 16.76 9.82 18.53
C SER A 343 16.27 10.03 17.08
N GLY A 344 14.96 9.83 16.82
CA GLY A 344 14.35 9.95 15.50
C GLY A 344 14.57 8.74 14.58
N ASN A 345 15.00 7.58 15.12
CA ASN A 345 15.06 6.35 14.33
C ASN A 345 13.68 5.69 14.25
N ALA A 346 13.39 5.08 13.12
CA ALA A 346 12.13 4.37 12.92
C ALA A 346 12.09 3.08 13.75
N LEU A 347 11.12 2.97 14.65
CA LEU A 347 10.72 1.75 15.35
C LEU A 347 9.71 0.95 14.53
N GLY A 348 8.98 1.65 13.66
CA GLY A 348 7.98 1.10 12.76
C GLY A 348 7.61 2.12 11.69
N ARG A 349 6.92 1.67 10.64
CA ARG A 349 6.46 2.54 9.55
C ARG A 349 5.10 2.04 9.01
N PRO A 350 3.99 2.73 9.33
CA PRO A 350 2.66 2.38 8.84
C PRO A 350 2.56 2.42 7.32
N VAL A 351 1.90 1.43 6.71
CA VAL A 351 1.63 1.38 5.26
C VAL A 351 0.14 1.17 5.02
N GLY A 352 -0.28 -0.07 4.81
CA GLY A 352 -1.68 -0.42 4.59
C GLY A 352 -2.51 -0.24 5.86
N VAL A 353 -3.71 0.26 5.68
CA VAL A 353 -4.73 0.40 6.74
C VAL A 353 -6.05 -0.14 6.23
N VAL A 354 -6.83 -0.83 7.07
CA VAL A 354 -8.14 -1.36 6.71
C VAL A 354 -8.99 -1.60 7.96
N ILE A 355 -10.31 -1.45 7.85
CA ILE A 355 -11.24 -1.82 8.92
C ILE A 355 -11.53 -3.33 8.81
N ASP A 356 -11.37 -4.05 9.93
CA ASP A 356 -11.73 -5.45 10.01
C ASP A 356 -13.25 -5.65 10.19
N ARG A 357 -13.70 -6.90 10.14
CA ARG A 357 -15.13 -7.24 10.26
C ARG A 357 -15.75 -6.91 11.62
N ARG A 358 -14.96 -6.63 12.63
CA ARG A 358 -15.39 -6.22 13.98
C ARG A 358 -15.24 -4.73 14.22
N GLY A 359 -14.86 -3.98 13.18
CA GLY A 359 -14.73 -2.53 13.21
C GLY A 359 -13.41 -2.02 13.80
N GLY A 360 -12.46 -2.91 14.08
CA GLY A 360 -11.09 -2.52 14.45
C GLY A 360 -10.28 -2.06 13.23
N LEU A 361 -9.35 -1.15 13.43
CA LEU A 361 -8.43 -0.70 12.40
C LEU A 361 -7.15 -1.55 12.41
N LEU A 362 -6.92 -2.32 11.35
CA LEU A 362 -5.66 -3.02 11.12
C LEU A 362 -4.66 -2.10 10.43
N VAL A 363 -3.40 -2.15 10.87
CA VAL A 363 -2.29 -1.32 10.36
C VAL A 363 -1.09 -2.20 10.07
N ALA A 364 -0.65 -2.25 8.81
CA ALA A 364 0.60 -2.91 8.45
C ALA A 364 1.80 -2.03 8.81
N ASP A 365 2.72 -2.57 9.57
CA ASP A 365 3.99 -1.97 9.93
C ASP A 365 5.13 -2.78 9.33
N ASN A 366 5.66 -2.31 8.20
CA ASN A 366 6.63 -3.06 7.43
C ASN A 366 8.04 -3.09 8.03
N VAL A 367 8.38 -2.16 8.89
CA VAL A 367 9.67 -2.13 9.61
C VAL A 367 9.58 -2.89 10.92
N GLY A 368 8.45 -2.76 11.63
CA GLY A 368 8.17 -3.56 12.82
C GLY A 368 7.87 -5.03 12.54
N ASN A 369 7.57 -5.40 11.28
CA ASN A 369 7.16 -6.75 10.87
C ASN A 369 5.90 -7.25 11.60
N VAL A 370 4.94 -6.33 11.80
CA VAL A 370 3.76 -6.50 12.64
C VAL A 370 2.51 -5.98 11.92
N ILE A 371 1.37 -6.60 12.18
CA ILE A 371 0.06 -5.98 11.99
C ILE A 371 -0.43 -5.52 13.36
N TRP A 372 -0.67 -4.24 13.50
CA TRP A 372 -1.31 -3.64 14.68
C TRP A 372 -2.82 -3.62 14.50
N ARG A 373 -3.57 -3.77 15.59
CA ARG A 373 -5.02 -3.59 15.64
C ARG A 373 -5.37 -2.52 16.64
N VAL A 374 -6.08 -1.47 16.19
CA VAL A 374 -6.61 -0.40 17.04
C VAL A 374 -8.10 -0.66 17.28
N GLU A 375 -8.54 -0.57 18.52
CA GLU A 375 -9.89 -0.87 18.98
C GLU A 375 -10.49 0.29 19.75
N GLY A 376 -11.81 0.48 19.61
CA GLY A 376 -12.58 1.44 20.41
C GLY A 376 -12.94 0.93 21.81
N PRO A 377 -13.50 1.79 22.65
CA PRO A 377 -13.98 1.41 23.96
C PRO A 377 -15.17 0.44 23.83
N GLY A 378 -15.11 -0.70 24.51
CA GLY A 378 -16.19 -1.68 24.52
C GLY A 378 -16.02 -2.91 23.60
N THR A 379 -14.95 -2.99 22.85
CA THR A 379 -14.63 -4.20 22.03
C THR A 379 -14.03 -5.32 22.88
N LEU A 380 -13.72 -5.05 24.15
CA LEU A 380 -13.16 -6.04 25.08
C LEU A 380 -14.29 -6.70 25.90
N THR A 381 -14.90 -7.73 25.35
CA THR A 381 -15.60 -8.75 26.14
C THR A 381 -14.95 -10.09 25.87
N THR A 382 -13.83 -10.34 26.53
CA THR A 382 -13.50 -11.67 27.08
C THR A 382 -12.39 -11.50 28.12
N THR A 383 -12.68 -11.97 29.29
CA THR A 383 -11.80 -12.11 30.46
C THR A 383 -10.52 -12.83 30.08
N GLY A 384 -9.40 -12.18 30.42
CA GLY A 384 -8.07 -12.56 30.07
C GLY A 384 -7.68 -14.00 30.33
N THR A 385 -6.98 -14.53 29.37
CA THR A 385 -5.89 -15.46 29.61
C THR A 385 -4.65 -14.85 28.99
N VAL A 386 -3.57 -14.84 29.76
CA VAL A 386 -2.23 -14.40 29.32
C VAL A 386 -1.92 -15.01 27.97
N PRO A 387 -1.44 -14.26 26.96
CA PRO A 387 -1.16 -14.81 25.64
C PRO A 387 -0.17 -15.96 25.77
N ARG A 388 -0.62 -17.16 25.37
CA ARG A 388 0.27 -18.30 25.19
C ARG A 388 1.26 -17.88 24.09
N ARG A 389 2.55 -17.87 24.41
CA ARG A 389 3.60 -17.67 23.44
C ARG A 389 3.33 -18.60 22.26
N LEU A 390 3.27 -18.05 21.06
CA LEU A 390 3.27 -18.82 19.82
C LEU A 390 4.60 -19.60 19.75
N ASP A 391 4.60 -20.81 20.29
CA ASP A 391 5.66 -21.77 19.98
C ASP A 391 5.53 -22.05 18.47
N ALA A 392 6.64 -21.88 17.78
CA ALA A 392 6.74 -21.96 16.35
C ALA A 392 6.01 -23.19 15.79
N MET A 393 4.85 -22.99 15.18
CA MET A 393 4.32 -24.00 14.28
C MET A 393 5.25 -24.08 13.05
N PRO A 394 5.67 -25.28 12.62
CA PRO A 394 6.60 -25.42 11.51
C PRO A 394 5.99 -24.80 10.26
N VAL A 395 6.71 -23.87 9.67
CA VAL A 395 6.47 -23.44 8.28
C VAL A 395 6.60 -24.68 7.42
N ALA A 396 5.50 -25.16 6.83
CA ALA A 396 5.56 -26.28 5.91
C ALA A 396 6.51 -25.89 4.77
N GLU A 397 7.63 -26.61 4.64
CA GLU A 397 8.57 -26.44 3.53
C GLU A 397 7.84 -26.61 2.19
N PRO A 398 8.20 -25.81 1.18
CA PRO A 398 7.69 -26.03 -0.16
C PRO A 398 8.06 -27.45 -0.62
N PRO A 399 7.22 -28.13 -1.43
CA PRO A 399 7.54 -29.44 -1.96
C PRO A 399 8.87 -29.34 -2.72
N GLY A 400 9.82 -30.23 -2.37
CA GLY A 400 11.15 -30.29 -2.94
C GLY A 400 11.08 -30.30 -4.48
N GLU A 401 12.04 -29.64 -5.11
CA GLU A 401 12.23 -29.65 -6.56
C GLU A 401 12.23 -31.09 -7.08
N ALA A 402 11.37 -31.33 -8.09
CA ALA A 402 11.41 -32.58 -8.83
C ALA A 402 12.80 -32.72 -9.50
N PRO A 403 13.42 -33.91 -9.50
CA PRO A 403 14.74 -34.10 -10.09
C PRO A 403 14.72 -33.71 -11.58
N SER A 404 15.63 -32.83 -11.96
CA SER A 404 15.85 -32.42 -13.33
C SER A 404 16.10 -33.65 -14.25
N GLN A 405 15.20 -33.90 -15.18
CA GLN A 405 15.45 -34.87 -16.25
C GLN A 405 16.60 -34.36 -17.10
N GLN A 406 17.74 -35.04 -17.04
CA GLN A 406 18.85 -34.87 -17.99
C GLN A 406 18.38 -35.24 -19.38
N LEU A 407 18.41 -34.29 -20.30
CA LEU A 407 18.26 -34.55 -21.73
C LEU A 407 19.47 -35.37 -22.23
N PRO A 408 19.26 -36.41 -23.07
CA PRO A 408 20.35 -37.19 -23.59
C PRO A 408 21.22 -36.37 -24.56
N ALA A 409 22.53 -36.57 -24.44
CA ALA A 409 23.56 -35.93 -25.27
C ALA A 409 23.32 -36.21 -26.77
N SER A 410 23.37 -35.16 -27.60
CA SER A 410 23.35 -35.24 -29.05
C SER A 410 24.64 -35.88 -29.57
N VAL A 411 24.49 -36.93 -30.38
CA VAL A 411 25.57 -37.59 -31.14
C VAL A 411 26.06 -36.65 -32.24
N PRO A 412 27.37 -36.53 -32.51
CA PRO A 412 27.89 -35.66 -33.56
C PRO A 412 27.85 -36.33 -34.92
N ARG A 413 27.50 -35.56 -35.94
CA ARG A 413 27.97 -35.65 -37.34
C ARG A 413 28.15 -34.27 -37.93
#